data_c1ffee6286fcdfdd3e229084ba10845c
#
_entry.id   c1ffee6286fcdfdd3e229084ba10845c
#
_cell.length_a   1.000
_cell.length_b   1.000
_cell.length_c   1.000
_cell.angle_alpha   90.00
_cell.angle_beta   90.00
_cell.angle_gamma   90.00
#
_symmetry.space_group_name_H-M   'P 1'
#
loop_
_entity.id
_entity.type
_entity.pdbx_description
1 polymer ?
#
loop_
_entity_poly.entity_id
_entity_poly.type
_entity_poly.pdbx_seq_one_letter_code
_entity_poly.pdbx_strand_id
1 'polypeptide(L)'
;MSYSFQTPSGITFEPDSQRLIIFSQDSLLTYNLLKRQPQKYSYSNKLPVKLQLATHFMNTTDGKLYVYELNNLPLGDATVAALDLNNQEWKQTGVAALPVQLHHHDGFWDETTGKYLVFGGFGNKRFNNTFLEYDIEADRWDTLSYSGDRIIPVISRVWQSIRTGSISMSLAGWETNRVSRV
;
A
#
# COMPACT_ATOMS: atom_id res chain seq x y z
N MET A 1 -14.37 7.70 -22.50
CA MET A 1 -15.13 7.98 -21.27
C MET A 1 -14.13 8.55 -20.28
N SER A 2 -14.37 9.72 -19.71
CA SER A 2 -13.48 10.34 -18.71
C SER A 2 -14.15 10.31 -17.35
N TYR A 3 -13.37 10.03 -16.30
CA TYR A 3 -13.83 10.07 -14.92
C TYR A 3 -13.04 11.14 -14.17
N SER A 4 -13.70 11.91 -13.34
CA SER A 4 -13.11 12.95 -12.51
C SER A 4 -13.34 12.63 -11.05
N PHE A 5 -12.29 12.77 -10.25
CA PHE A 5 -12.34 12.70 -8.79
C PHE A 5 -12.04 14.07 -8.22
N GLN A 6 -12.79 14.49 -7.22
CA GLN A 6 -12.61 15.80 -6.58
C GLN A 6 -11.55 15.78 -5.46
N THR A 7 -11.22 14.60 -4.96
CA THR A 7 -10.28 14.38 -3.86
C THR A 7 -9.10 13.53 -4.30
N PRO A 8 -7.98 13.57 -3.60
CA PRO A 8 -6.87 12.68 -3.86
C PRO A 8 -7.33 11.23 -3.93
N SER A 9 -6.79 10.50 -4.88
CA SER A 9 -7.16 9.12 -5.14
C SER A 9 -5.92 8.25 -5.28
N GLY A 10 -6.09 6.97 -5.04
CA GLY A 10 -5.11 5.94 -5.32
C GLY A 10 -5.57 5.04 -6.45
N ILE A 11 -4.63 4.31 -7.00
CA ILE A 11 -4.88 3.25 -7.98
C ILE A 11 -4.10 2.01 -7.58
N THR A 12 -4.75 0.85 -7.66
CA THR A 12 -4.11 -0.45 -7.43
C THR A 12 -4.65 -1.49 -8.38
N PHE A 13 -3.99 -2.63 -8.43
CA PHE A 13 -4.39 -3.75 -9.26
C PHE A 13 -4.77 -4.94 -8.39
N GLU A 14 -5.90 -5.55 -8.69
CA GLU A 14 -6.37 -6.79 -8.10
C GLU A 14 -6.13 -7.94 -9.09
N PRO A 15 -5.16 -8.84 -8.79
CA PRO A 15 -4.75 -9.87 -9.75
C PRO A 15 -5.83 -10.90 -10.05
N ASP A 16 -6.54 -11.39 -9.04
CA ASP A 16 -7.47 -12.50 -9.15
C ASP A 16 -8.62 -12.24 -10.12
N SER A 17 -9.18 -11.05 -10.08
CA SER A 17 -10.25 -10.64 -11.00
C SER A 17 -9.77 -9.78 -12.16
N GLN A 18 -8.47 -9.54 -12.28
CA GLN A 18 -7.83 -8.68 -13.28
C GLN A 18 -8.51 -7.31 -13.39
N ARG A 19 -8.65 -6.65 -12.25
CA ARG A 19 -9.27 -5.33 -12.16
C ARG A 19 -8.27 -4.25 -11.73
N LEU A 20 -8.33 -3.11 -12.40
CA LEU A 20 -7.79 -1.88 -11.85
C LEU A 20 -8.84 -1.32 -10.87
N ILE A 21 -8.38 -0.91 -9.71
CA ILE A 21 -9.17 -0.29 -8.66
C ILE A 21 -8.69 1.13 -8.50
N ILE A 22 -9.56 2.09 -8.78
CA ILE A 22 -9.30 3.51 -8.63
C ILE A 22 -10.26 4.01 -7.57
N PHE A 23 -9.73 4.58 -6.50
CA PHE A 23 -10.53 4.98 -5.35
C PHE A 23 -10.26 6.43 -4.95
N SER A 24 -11.27 7.06 -4.42
CA SER A 24 -11.23 8.41 -3.85
C SER A 24 -11.83 8.40 -2.45
N GLN A 25 -11.94 9.58 -1.83
CA GLN A 25 -12.60 9.72 -0.54
C GLN A 25 -14.06 9.23 -0.57
N ASP A 26 -14.73 9.38 -1.69
CA ASP A 26 -16.19 9.24 -1.79
C ASP A 26 -16.66 8.10 -2.69
N SER A 27 -15.79 7.57 -3.54
CA SER A 27 -16.21 6.62 -4.56
C SER A 27 -15.09 5.67 -5.02
N LEU A 28 -15.52 4.55 -5.56
CA LEU A 28 -14.71 3.50 -6.14
C LEU A 28 -15.07 3.34 -7.62
N LEU A 29 -14.06 3.30 -8.47
CA LEU A 29 -14.18 2.89 -9.86
C LEU A 29 -13.35 1.63 -10.06
N THR A 30 -13.94 0.60 -10.59
CA THR A 30 -13.21 -0.59 -11.05
C THR A 30 -13.19 -0.66 -12.57
N TYR A 31 -12.11 -1.16 -13.13
CA TYR A 31 -12.00 -1.43 -14.56
C TYR A 31 -11.52 -2.85 -14.79
N ASN A 32 -12.41 -3.71 -15.26
CA ASN A 32 -12.05 -5.08 -15.60
C ASN A 32 -11.27 -5.11 -16.91
N LEU A 33 -10.05 -5.59 -16.88
CA LEU A 33 -9.13 -5.60 -18.03
C LEU A 33 -9.59 -6.58 -19.13
N LEU A 34 -10.15 -7.71 -18.77
CA LEU A 34 -10.63 -8.72 -19.73
C LEU A 34 -11.90 -8.26 -20.44
N LYS A 35 -12.87 -7.79 -19.67
CA LYS A 35 -14.16 -7.33 -20.19
C LYS A 35 -14.11 -5.92 -20.76
N ARG A 36 -13.03 -5.16 -20.48
CA ARG A 36 -12.86 -3.74 -20.84
C ARG A 36 -14.03 -2.87 -20.37
N GLN A 37 -14.54 -3.17 -19.18
CA GLN A 37 -15.73 -2.51 -18.64
C GLN A 37 -15.40 -1.76 -17.34
N PRO A 38 -15.71 -0.46 -17.29
CA PRO A 38 -15.68 0.30 -16.06
C PRO A 38 -16.97 0.10 -15.26
N GLN A 39 -16.85 0.12 -13.94
CA GLN A 39 -17.98 0.11 -13.03
C GLN A 39 -17.70 1.03 -11.86
N LYS A 40 -18.62 1.95 -11.58
CA LYS A 40 -18.51 2.90 -10.47
C LYS A 40 -19.42 2.47 -9.33
N TYR A 41 -18.90 2.60 -8.11
CA TYR A 41 -19.61 2.31 -6.87
C TYR A 41 -19.53 3.50 -5.91
N SER A 42 -20.56 3.67 -5.12
CA SER A 42 -20.49 4.47 -3.91
C SER A 42 -20.17 3.57 -2.73
N TYR A 43 -19.46 4.08 -1.75
CA TYR A 43 -19.24 3.33 -0.51
C TYR A 43 -20.54 3.20 0.28
N SER A 44 -20.70 2.08 0.95
CA SER A 44 -21.84 1.83 1.84
C SER A 44 -21.74 2.64 3.15
N ASN A 45 -20.53 3.07 3.51
CA ASN A 45 -20.26 3.88 4.67
C ASN A 45 -19.13 4.89 4.39
N LYS A 46 -18.84 5.75 5.37
CA LYS A 46 -17.78 6.76 5.25
C LYS A 46 -16.40 6.14 5.48
N LEU A 47 -15.44 6.49 4.63
CA LEU A 47 -14.03 6.14 4.84
C LEU A 47 -13.52 6.74 6.16
N PRO A 48 -12.96 5.94 7.07
CA PRO A 48 -12.50 6.40 8.38
C PRO A 48 -11.16 7.14 8.35
N VAL A 49 -10.47 7.14 7.20
CA VAL A 49 -9.18 7.82 7.00
C VAL A 49 -9.32 8.91 5.94
N LYS A 50 -8.64 10.03 6.12
CA LYS A 50 -8.59 11.09 5.09
C LYS A 50 -7.49 10.79 4.09
N LEU A 51 -7.82 10.71 2.80
CA LEU A 51 -6.88 10.40 1.72
C LEU A 51 -6.04 11.61 1.27
N GLN A 52 -5.53 12.40 2.19
CA GLN A 52 -4.70 13.55 1.83
C GLN A 52 -3.25 13.15 1.56
N LEU A 53 -2.69 12.35 2.43
CA LEU A 53 -1.33 11.82 2.31
C LEU A 53 -1.30 10.31 2.55
N ALA A 54 -2.47 9.69 2.57
CA ALA A 54 -2.61 8.26 2.80
C ALA A 54 -1.91 7.43 1.73
N THR A 55 -1.36 6.32 2.15
CA THR A 55 -0.82 5.29 1.28
C THR A 55 -1.75 4.09 1.28
N HIS A 56 -1.64 3.25 0.28
CA HIS A 56 -2.50 2.09 0.13
C HIS A 56 -1.74 0.87 -0.35
N PHE A 57 -2.30 -0.30 -0.09
CA PHE A 57 -1.85 -1.56 -0.65
C PHE A 57 -3.01 -2.53 -0.83
N MET A 58 -2.87 -3.43 -1.78
CA MET A 58 -3.80 -4.55 -1.97
C MET A 58 -3.28 -5.76 -1.21
N ASN A 59 -4.06 -6.25 -0.24
CA ASN A 59 -3.81 -7.54 0.38
C ASN A 59 -4.47 -8.61 -0.49
N THR A 60 -3.66 -9.35 -1.23
CA THR A 60 -4.14 -10.41 -2.13
C THR A 60 -4.63 -11.65 -1.40
N THR A 61 -4.23 -11.82 -0.13
CA THR A 61 -4.66 -12.96 0.69
C THR A 61 -6.12 -12.86 1.13
N ASP A 62 -6.56 -11.66 1.53
CA ASP A 62 -7.95 -11.43 1.98
C ASP A 62 -8.81 -10.66 0.97
N GLY A 63 -8.22 -10.24 -0.15
CA GLY A 63 -8.91 -9.53 -1.24
C GLY A 63 -9.36 -8.12 -0.89
N LYS A 64 -8.73 -7.45 0.08
CA LYS A 64 -9.11 -6.12 0.53
C LYS A 64 -8.08 -5.06 0.16
N LEU A 65 -8.57 -3.85 -0.08
CA LEU A 65 -7.74 -2.66 -0.23
C LEU A 65 -7.54 -1.99 1.14
N TYR A 66 -6.30 -1.86 1.55
CA TYR A 66 -5.91 -1.18 2.78
C TYR A 66 -5.40 0.23 2.49
N VAL A 67 -5.73 1.16 3.37
CA VAL A 67 -5.20 2.53 3.37
C VAL A 67 -4.70 2.89 4.76
N TYR A 68 -3.64 3.67 4.85
CA TYR A 68 -3.10 4.17 6.11
C TYR A 68 -2.59 5.61 5.97
N GLU A 69 -2.63 6.36 7.07
CA GLU A 69 -2.23 7.76 7.09
C GLU A 69 -0.71 7.89 7.25
N LEU A 70 -0.08 8.68 6.39
CA LEU A 70 1.37 8.90 6.39
C LEU A 70 1.87 9.80 7.51
N ASN A 71 1.07 10.76 7.90
CA ASN A 71 1.54 11.81 8.81
C ASN A 71 1.38 11.47 10.28
N ASN A 72 0.94 10.26 10.62
CA ASN A 72 0.65 9.87 11.99
C ASN A 72 -0.29 10.86 12.70
N LEU A 73 -1.05 11.63 11.95
CA LEU A 73 -2.07 12.52 12.48
C LEU A 73 -3.40 11.80 12.33
N PRO A 74 -3.91 11.22 13.41
CA PRO A 74 -5.19 10.56 13.36
C PRO A 74 -6.26 11.57 12.99
N LEU A 75 -7.02 11.26 11.96
CA LEU A 75 -8.28 11.95 11.71
C LEU A 75 -9.37 11.12 12.39
N GLY A 76 -9.55 11.35 13.66
CA GLY A 76 -10.22 10.44 14.55
C GLY A 76 -9.22 9.37 15.03
N ASP A 77 -9.72 8.20 15.38
CA ASP A 77 -8.93 7.13 16.00
C ASP A 77 -8.38 6.10 14.98
N ALA A 78 -8.59 6.35 13.67
CA ALA A 78 -8.22 5.37 12.66
C ALA A 78 -6.98 5.82 11.87
N THR A 79 -5.93 5.04 11.93
CA THR A 79 -4.75 5.16 11.07
C THR A 79 -4.76 4.15 9.94
N VAL A 80 -5.40 2.99 10.11
CA VAL A 80 -5.52 1.96 9.09
C VAL A 80 -6.97 1.58 8.86
N ALA A 81 -7.37 1.52 7.60
CA ALA A 81 -8.71 1.09 7.20
C ALA A 81 -8.63 0.13 6.01
N ALA A 82 -9.55 -0.83 5.97
CA ALA A 82 -9.69 -1.76 4.86
C ALA A 82 -11.04 -1.58 4.16
N LEU A 83 -11.02 -1.62 2.84
CA LEU A 83 -12.19 -1.66 1.99
C LEU A 83 -12.46 -3.10 1.56
N ASP A 84 -13.61 -3.61 1.91
CA ASP A 84 -14.13 -4.83 1.30
C ASP A 84 -14.72 -4.49 -0.07
N LEU A 85 -14.12 -5.05 -1.11
CA LEU A 85 -14.50 -4.78 -2.49
C LEU A 85 -15.83 -5.44 -2.92
N ASN A 86 -16.36 -6.36 -2.12
CA ASN A 86 -17.61 -7.05 -2.43
C ASN A 86 -18.85 -6.24 -2.03
N ASN A 87 -18.77 -5.59 -0.87
CA ASN A 87 -19.88 -4.81 -0.32
C ASN A 87 -19.62 -3.30 -0.30
N GLN A 88 -18.42 -2.87 -0.72
CA GLN A 88 -17.97 -1.47 -0.74
C GLN A 88 -18.00 -0.82 0.64
N GLU A 89 -17.70 -1.60 1.66
CA GLU A 89 -17.70 -1.17 3.05
C GLU A 89 -16.28 -0.94 3.56
N TRP A 90 -16.05 0.22 4.17
CA TRP A 90 -14.82 0.52 4.88
C TRP A 90 -14.92 0.07 6.33
N LYS A 91 -13.86 -0.52 6.83
CA LYS A 91 -13.72 -0.88 8.24
C LYS A 91 -12.38 -0.40 8.74
N GLN A 92 -12.39 0.23 9.93
CA GLN A 92 -11.16 0.48 10.67
C GLN A 92 -10.57 -0.86 11.10
N THR A 93 -9.30 -1.09 10.78
CA THR A 93 -8.60 -2.35 11.08
C THR A 93 -7.46 -2.15 12.06
N GLY A 94 -6.97 -0.92 12.22
CA GLY A 94 -5.88 -0.66 13.12
C GLY A 94 -5.72 0.82 13.44
N VAL A 95 -4.89 1.06 14.43
CA VAL A 95 -4.48 2.40 14.91
C VAL A 95 -2.97 2.56 14.93
N ALA A 96 -2.22 1.57 14.48
CA ALA A 96 -0.77 1.60 14.46
C ALA A 96 -0.27 2.66 13.49
N ALA A 97 0.39 3.67 14.02
CA ALA A 97 1.02 4.71 13.24
C ALA A 97 2.35 4.23 12.65
N LEU A 98 2.64 4.65 11.42
CA LEU A 98 3.95 4.42 10.82
C LEU A 98 5.04 5.02 11.74
N PRO A 99 6.08 4.26 12.14
CA PRO A 99 7.03 4.69 13.18
C PRO A 99 7.88 5.90 12.78
N VAL A 100 7.95 6.19 11.49
CA VAL A 100 8.63 7.36 10.93
C VAL A 100 7.75 8.03 9.89
N GLN A 101 7.76 9.36 9.85
CA GLN A 101 7.10 10.07 8.76
C GLN A 101 7.84 9.80 7.45
N LEU A 102 7.16 9.21 6.50
CA LEU A 102 7.69 8.91 5.18
C LEU A 102 6.73 9.41 4.11
N HIS A 103 7.27 10.22 3.19
CA HIS A 103 6.59 10.59 1.96
C HIS A 103 7.24 9.82 0.81
N HIS A 104 6.46 9.47 -0.19
CA HIS A 104 6.96 8.81 -1.40
C HIS A 104 7.73 7.51 -1.13
N HIS A 105 7.38 6.81 -0.07
CA HIS A 105 7.83 5.44 0.11
C HIS A 105 7.07 4.51 -0.82
N ASP A 106 7.60 3.34 -1.02
CA ASP A 106 6.97 2.29 -1.80
C ASP A 106 6.83 1.03 -0.95
N GLY A 107 5.94 0.14 -1.34
CA GLY A 107 5.75 -1.09 -0.60
C GLY A 107 5.00 -2.14 -1.41
N PHE A 108 4.95 -3.34 -0.86
CA PHE A 108 4.25 -4.46 -1.46
C PHE A 108 3.73 -5.42 -0.37
N TRP A 109 2.70 -6.17 -0.74
CA TRP A 109 2.19 -7.25 0.07
C TRP A 109 3.04 -8.51 -0.13
N ASP A 110 3.61 -9.04 0.95
CA ASP A 110 4.34 -10.31 0.94
C ASP A 110 3.39 -11.44 1.31
N GLU A 111 2.90 -12.16 0.31
CA GLU A 111 2.00 -13.31 0.49
C GLU A 111 2.62 -14.44 1.31
N THR A 112 3.96 -14.56 1.29
CA THR A 112 4.66 -15.64 2.00
C THR A 112 4.58 -15.44 3.50
N THR A 113 4.67 -14.19 3.96
CA THR A 113 4.67 -13.86 5.38
C THR A 113 3.34 -13.28 5.85
N GLY A 114 2.44 -12.92 4.92
CA GLY A 114 1.18 -12.25 5.23
C GLY A 114 1.38 -10.87 5.82
N LYS A 115 2.40 -10.13 5.36
CA LYS A 115 2.74 -8.81 5.86
C LYS A 115 2.96 -7.80 4.75
N TYR A 116 2.72 -6.53 5.05
CA TYR A 116 3.02 -5.45 4.15
C TYR A 116 4.40 -4.87 4.42
N LEU A 117 5.25 -4.86 3.40
CA LEU A 117 6.62 -4.36 3.47
C LEU A 117 6.73 -2.98 2.85
N VAL A 118 7.46 -2.09 3.51
CA VAL A 118 7.71 -0.72 3.07
C VAL A 118 9.19 -0.44 3.08
N PHE A 119 9.67 0.26 2.08
CA PHE A 119 11.04 0.73 1.99
C PHE A 119 11.14 2.11 1.34
N GLY A 120 12.22 2.81 1.65
CA GLY A 120 12.52 4.11 1.04
C GLY A 120 11.67 5.24 1.59
N GLY A 121 11.45 6.23 0.74
CA GLY A 121 10.75 7.44 1.14
C GLY A 121 11.64 8.48 1.80
N PHE A 122 11.05 9.63 2.03
CA PHE A 122 11.71 10.80 2.61
C PHE A 122 10.90 11.32 3.80
N GLY A 123 11.54 11.54 4.90
CA GLY A 123 10.93 12.14 6.09
C GLY A 123 11.97 12.65 7.06
N ASN A 124 11.60 13.62 7.89
CA ASN A 124 12.53 14.25 8.84
C ASN A 124 13.83 14.73 8.20
N LYS A 125 13.76 15.27 6.97
CA LYS A 125 14.91 15.75 6.17
C LYS A 125 15.92 14.65 5.79
N ARG A 126 15.51 13.39 5.77
CA ARG A 126 16.35 12.24 5.43
C ARG A 126 15.62 11.28 4.51
N PHE A 127 16.39 10.60 3.67
CA PHE A 127 15.90 9.42 2.96
C PHE A 127 15.97 8.21 3.89
N ASN A 128 14.92 7.41 3.86
CA ASN A 128 14.86 6.18 4.62
C ASN A 128 15.56 5.04 3.85
N ASN A 129 16.37 4.26 4.55
CA ASN A 129 17.00 3.05 4.03
C ASN A 129 16.67 1.81 4.88
N THR A 130 15.63 1.89 5.64
CA THR A 130 15.16 0.83 6.53
C THR A 130 13.94 0.17 5.93
N PHE A 131 13.86 -1.14 6.00
CA PHE A 131 12.63 -1.87 5.75
C PHE A 131 11.74 -1.80 6.98
N LEU A 132 10.48 -1.48 6.74
CA LEU A 132 9.43 -1.57 7.74
C LEU A 132 8.44 -2.64 7.29
N GLU A 133 7.90 -3.37 8.24
CA GLU A 133 6.83 -4.31 7.98
C GLU A 133 5.62 -4.00 8.86
N TYR A 134 4.43 -4.14 8.29
CA TYR A 134 3.17 -4.02 9.00
C TYR A 134 2.51 -5.38 9.13
N ASP A 135 2.26 -5.76 10.34
CA ASP A 135 1.49 -6.93 10.72
C ASP A 135 0.03 -6.49 10.94
N ILE A 136 -0.87 -6.93 10.06
CA ILE A 136 -2.29 -6.54 10.13
C ILE A 136 -2.97 -7.16 11.36
N GLU A 137 -2.63 -8.39 11.70
CA GLU A 137 -3.26 -9.10 12.81
C GLU A 137 -2.84 -8.52 14.17
N ALA A 138 -1.55 -8.19 14.29
CA ALA A 138 -1.01 -7.58 15.51
C ALA A 138 -1.22 -6.07 15.58
N ASP A 139 -1.67 -5.43 14.50
CA ASP A 139 -1.73 -3.97 14.33
C ASP A 139 -0.43 -3.30 14.75
N ARG A 140 0.69 -3.72 14.16
CA ARG A 140 2.02 -3.26 14.56
C ARG A 140 2.95 -3.08 13.38
N TRP A 141 3.74 -2.01 13.44
CA TRP A 141 4.89 -1.79 12.57
C TRP A 141 6.18 -2.22 13.25
N ASP A 142 6.99 -2.98 12.54
CA ASP A 142 8.30 -3.43 12.99
C ASP A 142 9.38 -3.02 11.97
N THR A 143 10.62 -2.88 12.46
CA THR A 143 11.80 -2.74 11.59
C THR A 143 12.29 -4.11 11.19
N LEU A 144 12.43 -4.33 9.89
CA LEU A 144 12.91 -5.59 9.36
C LEU A 144 14.42 -5.55 9.13
N SER A 145 15.12 -6.53 9.69
CA SER A 145 16.54 -6.78 9.38
C SER A 145 16.66 -7.52 8.06
N TYR A 146 17.61 -7.14 7.25
CA TYR A 146 17.90 -7.77 5.97
C TYR A 146 19.40 -7.92 5.72
N SER A 147 19.77 -8.85 4.86
CA SER A 147 21.12 -9.06 4.35
C SER A 147 21.10 -9.00 2.82
N GLY A 148 22.28 -8.85 2.20
CA GLY A 148 22.43 -8.78 0.75
C GLY A 148 23.04 -7.47 0.29
N ASP A 149 22.66 -7.03 -0.91
CA ASP A 149 23.23 -5.84 -1.52
C ASP A 149 22.90 -4.57 -0.72
N ARG A 150 23.85 -3.66 -0.70
CA ARG A 150 23.62 -2.34 -0.10
C ARG A 150 22.61 -1.56 -0.97
N ILE A 151 21.51 -1.18 -0.34
CA ILE A 151 20.48 -0.40 -1.00
C ILE A 151 20.70 1.08 -0.73
N ILE A 152 20.74 1.86 -1.81
CA ILE A 152 20.76 3.32 -1.72
C ILE A 152 19.33 3.80 -1.43
N PRO A 153 19.12 4.68 -0.44
CA PRO A 153 17.82 5.25 -0.16
C PRO A 153 17.24 5.98 -1.38
N VAL A 154 15.98 5.76 -1.67
CA VAL A 154 15.29 6.33 -2.85
C VAL A 154 13.87 6.75 -2.55
N ILE A 155 13.34 7.59 -3.47
CA ILE A 155 11.95 8.01 -3.51
C ILE A 155 11.25 7.11 -4.49
N SER A 156 10.61 6.14 -4.34
CA SER A 156 9.90 5.26 -5.28
C SER A 156 10.76 4.27 -6.04
N ARG A 157 10.34 3.04 -6.05
CA ARG A 157 10.95 1.92 -6.79
C ARG A 157 9.90 0.94 -7.26
N VAL A 158 10.26 0.13 -8.24
CA VAL A 158 9.46 -1.04 -8.62
C VAL A 158 9.93 -2.25 -7.81
N TRP A 159 8.99 -2.93 -7.19
CA TRP A 159 9.22 -4.14 -6.41
C TRP A 159 8.87 -5.39 -7.19
N GLN A 160 9.67 -6.41 -7.03
CA GLN A 160 9.34 -7.74 -7.50
C GLN A 160 9.64 -8.73 -6.37
N SER A 161 8.63 -9.40 -5.88
CA SER A 161 8.80 -10.54 -4.98
C SER A 161 9.23 -11.77 -5.76
N ILE A 162 10.28 -12.44 -5.30
CA ILE A 162 10.70 -13.72 -5.82
C ILE A 162 10.29 -14.78 -4.80
N ARG A 163 9.62 -15.84 -5.24
CA ARG A 163 9.05 -16.92 -4.41
C ARG A 163 10.02 -17.67 -3.47
N THR A 164 11.28 -17.30 -3.42
CA THR A 164 12.33 -17.99 -2.64
C THR A 164 12.75 -17.26 -1.36
N GLY A 165 11.89 -16.41 -0.80
CA GLY A 165 12.23 -15.62 0.40
C GLY A 165 13.19 -14.46 0.17
N SER A 166 13.52 -14.19 -1.09
CA SER A 166 14.33 -13.05 -1.50
C SER A 166 13.44 -11.98 -2.11
N ILE A 167 13.77 -10.73 -1.87
CA ILE A 167 13.12 -9.58 -2.46
C ILE A 167 14.09 -8.96 -3.45
N SER A 168 13.67 -8.78 -4.69
CA SER A 168 14.44 -7.98 -5.63
C SER A 168 13.80 -6.61 -5.82
N MET A 169 14.64 -5.59 -5.81
CA MET A 169 14.26 -4.22 -6.12
C MET A 169 14.92 -3.81 -7.42
N SER A 170 14.14 -3.25 -8.33
CA SER A 170 14.65 -2.67 -9.57
C SER A 170 14.49 -1.16 -9.55
N LEU A 171 15.55 -0.43 -9.79
CA LEU A 171 15.48 0.95 -10.25
C LEU A 171 15.12 0.93 -11.72
N ALA A 172 14.22 1.77 -12.16
CA ALA A 172 13.78 1.91 -13.54
C ALA A 172 14.95 1.72 -14.54
N GLY A 173 15.19 0.47 -14.93
CA GLY A 173 16.05 0.10 -16.05
C GLY A 173 17.54 -0.11 -15.79
N TRP A 174 18.10 0.06 -14.57
CA TRP A 174 19.56 0.08 -14.41
C TRP A 174 20.18 -0.92 -13.44
N GLU A 175 19.56 -1.25 -12.33
CA GLU A 175 20.15 -2.19 -11.37
C GLU A 175 19.08 -3.01 -10.65
N THR A 176 19.37 -4.30 -10.48
CA THR A 176 18.56 -5.19 -9.63
C THR A 176 19.34 -5.48 -8.36
N ASN A 177 18.89 -4.98 -7.24
CA ASN A 177 19.43 -5.32 -5.93
C ASN A 177 18.66 -6.49 -5.33
N ARG A 178 19.36 -7.47 -4.78
CA ARG A 178 18.75 -8.61 -4.10
C ARG A 178 18.98 -8.50 -2.60
N VAL A 179 17.92 -8.64 -1.85
CA VAL A 179 17.98 -8.68 -0.39
C VAL A 179 17.22 -9.90 0.11
N SER A 180 17.66 -10.44 1.21
CA SER A 180 17.01 -11.54 1.90
C SER A 180 16.70 -11.14 3.32
N ARG A 181 15.60 -11.65 3.84
CA ARG A 181 15.26 -11.55 5.26
C ARG A 181 16.30 -12.30 6.08
N VAL A 182 16.71 -11.74 7.21
CA VAL A 182 17.58 -12.37 8.20
C VAL A 182 16.76 -12.87 9.36
#